data_391f5e3237e748bf1eb5cdd786149392
#
_entry.id   391f5e3237e748bf1eb5cdd786149392
#
_cell.length_a   1.000
_cell.length_b   1.000
_cell.length_c   1.000
_cell.angle_alpha   90.00
_cell.angle_beta   90.00
_cell.angle_gamma   90.00
#
_symmetry.space_group_name_H-M   'P 1'
#
loop_
_entity.id
_entity.type
_entity.pdbx_description
1 polymer ?
#
loop_
_entity_poly.entity_id
_entity_poly.type
_entity_poly.pdbx_seq_one_letter_code
_entity_poly.pdbx_strand_id
1 'polypeptide(L)'
;LENKGFKSLTFPPTWAISMYRSIGLLPEHYMGADFSHRHAAVAAGLGQFGLSGLALTPKYGARIRFNSVITNAPLVPNQMYQGSALCQPERCKHFCIKICPAKAFSSTDSVEVKIGGQSSRYAKFDMIRCMYGIYALVKGSGSFGGVEIPSGPGDIGHYWHAREQQDGRDKMMLENCFGIICGDYCGRCLHKCP
;
A
#
# COMPACT_ATOMS: atom_id res chain seq x y z
N LEU A 1 -4.78 -6.34 26.69
CA LEU A 1 -3.57 -5.80 27.30
C LEU A 1 -3.91 -4.82 28.41
N GLU A 2 -4.76 -3.84 28.16
CA GLU A 2 -5.15 -2.81 29.13
C GLU A 2 -5.79 -3.40 30.38
N ASN A 3 -6.67 -4.40 30.27
CA ASN A 3 -7.23 -5.14 31.42
C ASN A 3 -6.18 -5.86 32.29
N LYS A 4 -4.93 -5.96 31.81
CA LYS A 4 -3.78 -6.49 32.54
C LYS A 4 -2.81 -5.39 33.00
N GLY A 5 -3.22 -4.12 32.91
CA GLY A 5 -2.43 -2.97 33.33
C GLY A 5 -1.36 -2.49 32.35
N PHE A 6 -1.32 -3.02 31.11
CA PHE A 6 -0.39 -2.57 30.09
C PHE A 6 -1.00 -1.47 29.23
N LYS A 7 -0.19 -0.50 28.83
CA LYS A 7 -0.58 0.52 27.87
C LYS A 7 -0.56 -0.06 26.44
N SER A 8 -1.51 0.31 25.60
CA SER A 8 -1.56 -0.09 24.22
C SER A 8 -2.04 1.05 23.31
N LEU A 9 -1.51 1.08 22.09
CA LEU A 9 -1.92 2.00 21.04
C LEU A 9 -2.15 1.20 19.75
N THR A 10 -3.38 1.23 19.26
CA THR A 10 -3.77 0.52 18.03
C THR A 10 -3.62 1.44 16.83
N PHE A 11 -2.95 0.95 15.80
CA PHE A 11 -2.89 1.60 14.49
C PHE A 11 -3.86 0.92 13.54
N PRO A 12 -4.87 1.64 13.02
CA PRO A 12 -5.83 1.08 12.08
C PRO A 12 -5.16 0.71 10.75
N PRO A 13 -5.68 -0.30 10.03
CA PRO A 13 -5.08 -0.78 8.78
C PRO A 13 -5.17 0.20 7.62
N THR A 14 -5.93 1.26 7.78
CA THR A 14 -6.22 2.25 6.75
C THR A 14 -6.06 3.66 7.30
N TRP A 15 -5.48 4.49 6.57
CA TRP A 15 -4.83 5.78 6.61
C TRP A 15 -5.59 7.02 7.14
N ALA A 16 -6.75 6.91 7.73
CA ALA A 16 -7.58 8.07 8.08
C ALA A 16 -6.87 9.19 8.88
N ILE A 17 -5.85 8.86 9.64
CA ILE A 17 -5.13 9.82 10.49
C ILE A 17 -3.98 10.50 9.74
N SER A 18 -3.27 9.78 8.88
CA SER A 18 -2.12 10.33 8.14
C SER A 18 -2.53 11.40 7.11
N MET A 19 -3.76 11.36 6.62
CA MET A 19 -4.26 12.36 5.67
C MET A 19 -4.31 13.77 6.27
N TYR A 20 -4.63 13.91 7.55
CA TYR A 20 -4.65 15.21 8.22
C TYR A 20 -3.26 15.76 8.53
N ARG A 21 -2.26 14.89 8.73
CA ARG A 21 -0.87 15.31 8.92
C ARG A 21 -0.18 15.73 7.63
N SER A 22 -0.60 15.20 6.50
CA SER A 22 0.00 15.50 5.19
C SER A 22 -0.47 16.85 4.62
N ILE A 23 -1.51 17.44 5.16
CA ILE A 23 -1.99 18.76 4.76
C ILE A 23 -0.98 19.79 5.30
N GLY A 24 -0.07 20.23 4.44
CA GLY A 24 0.95 21.24 4.75
C GLY A 24 2.37 20.72 4.94
N LEU A 25 2.60 19.41 4.83
CA LEU A 25 3.95 18.84 4.79
C LEU A 25 4.45 18.69 3.34
N LEU A 26 5.74 18.44 3.21
CA LEU A 26 6.42 18.31 1.92
C LEU A 26 5.74 17.31 0.99
N PRO A 27 5.67 17.57 -0.33
CA PRO A 27 5.01 16.69 -1.30
C PRO A 27 5.46 15.23 -1.25
N GLU A 28 6.70 14.97 -0.91
CA GLU A 28 7.28 13.63 -0.78
C GLU A 28 6.73 12.84 0.42
N HIS A 29 6.15 13.51 1.41
CA HIS A 29 5.52 12.89 2.57
C HIS A 29 4.01 12.78 2.45
N TYR A 30 3.46 13.28 1.35
CA TYR A 30 2.04 13.21 1.09
C TYR A 30 1.58 11.74 1.03
N MET A 31 0.58 11.39 1.80
CA MET A 31 0.08 10.00 1.94
C MET A 31 1.03 9.00 2.64
N GLY A 32 2.09 9.46 3.28
CA GLY A 32 2.87 8.61 4.17
C GLY A 32 2.04 8.18 5.38
N ALA A 33 2.00 6.87 5.69
CA ALA A 33 1.39 6.39 6.92
C ALA A 33 2.31 6.66 8.12
N ASP A 34 1.74 6.99 9.27
CA ASP A 34 2.49 7.16 10.52
C ASP A 34 3.19 5.86 10.96
N PHE A 35 2.67 4.73 10.51
CA PHE A 35 3.20 3.41 10.84
C PHE A 35 3.09 2.46 9.63
N SER A 36 4.17 1.75 9.34
CA SER A 36 4.19 0.78 8.24
C SER A 36 3.87 -0.62 8.70
N HIS A 37 2.58 -1.00 8.62
CA HIS A 37 2.12 -2.34 8.97
C HIS A 37 2.83 -3.45 8.20
N ARG A 38 3.19 -3.23 6.94
CA ARG A 38 3.89 -4.23 6.12
C ARG A 38 5.31 -4.51 6.63
N HIS A 39 6.04 -3.47 7.06
CA HIS A 39 7.37 -3.64 7.65
C HIS A 39 7.28 -4.33 9.02
N ALA A 40 6.31 -3.93 9.83
CA ALA A 40 6.05 -4.58 11.11
C ALA A 40 5.65 -6.05 10.95
N ALA A 41 4.82 -6.38 9.96
CA ALA A 41 4.42 -7.76 9.68
C ALA A 41 5.62 -8.65 9.30
N VAL A 42 6.53 -8.12 8.46
CA VAL A 42 7.77 -8.85 8.10
C VAL A 42 8.69 -8.98 9.31
N ALA A 43 8.86 -7.92 10.10
CA ALA A 43 9.65 -7.96 11.33
C ALA A 43 9.10 -8.97 12.36
N ALA A 44 7.76 -9.08 12.44
CA ALA A 44 7.07 -10.01 13.31
C ALA A 44 7.05 -11.48 12.80
N GLY A 45 7.72 -11.76 11.67
CA GLY A 45 7.82 -13.12 11.14
C GLY A 45 6.58 -13.62 10.41
N LEU A 46 5.62 -12.75 10.07
CA LEU A 46 4.38 -13.15 9.40
C LEU A 46 4.59 -13.50 7.91
N GLY A 47 5.73 -13.13 7.33
CA GLY A 47 6.04 -13.42 5.95
C GLY A 47 7.21 -12.61 5.41
N GLN A 48 7.21 -12.35 4.10
CA GLN A 48 8.27 -11.68 3.36
C GLN A 48 7.73 -10.56 2.47
N PHE A 49 8.59 -9.62 2.06
CA PHE A 49 8.21 -8.68 1.00
C PHE A 49 8.15 -9.37 -0.36
N GLY A 50 7.09 -9.10 -1.09
CA GLY A 50 7.01 -9.41 -2.51
C GLY A 50 7.60 -8.30 -3.37
N LEU A 51 7.76 -8.56 -4.68
CA LEU A 51 8.29 -7.61 -5.65
C LEU A 51 7.53 -6.27 -5.70
N SER A 52 6.23 -6.28 -5.41
CA SER A 52 5.39 -5.07 -5.30
C SER A 52 5.55 -4.31 -3.98
N GLY A 53 6.43 -4.76 -3.07
CA GLY A 53 6.57 -4.19 -1.74
C GLY A 53 5.40 -4.51 -0.79
N LEU A 54 4.48 -5.38 -1.17
CA LEU A 54 3.46 -5.93 -0.26
C LEU A 54 4.09 -7.00 0.63
N ALA A 55 3.65 -7.09 1.87
CA ALA A 55 4.00 -8.22 2.73
C ALA A 55 3.15 -9.44 2.34
N LEU A 56 3.81 -10.52 2.00
CA LEU A 56 3.21 -11.81 1.62
C LEU A 56 3.25 -12.75 2.81
N THR A 57 2.15 -13.43 3.07
CA THR A 57 2.10 -14.48 4.09
C THR A 57 2.00 -15.87 3.44
N PRO A 58 2.46 -16.95 4.11
CA PRO A 58 2.41 -18.28 3.54
C PRO A 58 1.00 -18.75 3.19
N LYS A 59 0.02 -18.38 4.01
CA LYS A 59 -1.37 -18.82 3.85
C LYS A 59 -2.19 -18.00 2.87
N TYR A 60 -1.99 -16.67 2.86
CA TYR A 60 -2.88 -15.76 2.13
C TYR A 60 -2.17 -14.99 1.02
N GLY A 61 -0.86 -15.18 0.84
CA GLY A 61 -0.08 -14.38 -0.11
C GLY A 61 -0.22 -12.89 0.19
N ALA A 62 -0.51 -12.10 -0.85
CA ALA A 62 -0.73 -10.67 -0.74
C ALA A 62 -2.16 -10.28 -0.27
N ARG A 63 -3.09 -11.24 -0.22
CA ARG A 63 -4.52 -10.99 0.06
C ARG A 63 -4.82 -10.91 1.56
N ILE A 64 -4.12 -10.02 2.24
CA ILE A 64 -4.24 -9.81 3.68
C ILE A 64 -4.08 -8.33 4.03
N ARG A 65 -4.73 -7.89 5.09
CA ARG A 65 -4.53 -6.59 5.72
C ARG A 65 -4.02 -6.80 7.13
N PHE A 66 -3.10 -5.95 7.54
CA PHE A 66 -2.48 -6.00 8.86
C PHE A 66 -2.97 -4.85 9.72
N ASN A 67 -3.19 -5.14 10.97
CA ASN A 67 -3.28 -4.17 12.07
C ASN A 67 -2.04 -4.29 12.94
N SER A 68 -1.70 -3.22 13.63
CA SER A 68 -0.59 -3.20 14.57
C SER A 68 -1.01 -2.59 15.88
N VAL A 69 -0.50 -3.15 16.96
CA VAL A 69 -0.66 -2.62 18.30
C VAL A 69 0.73 -2.41 18.89
N ILE A 70 1.00 -1.20 19.34
CA ILE A 70 2.20 -0.89 20.12
C ILE A 70 1.82 -1.01 21.59
N THR A 71 2.64 -1.70 22.38
CA THR A 71 2.38 -1.92 23.81
C THR A 71 3.67 -1.96 24.59
N ASN A 72 3.58 -1.65 25.89
CA ASN A 72 4.65 -1.85 26.85
C ASN A 72 4.59 -3.22 27.55
N ALA A 73 3.69 -4.10 27.13
CA ALA A 73 3.64 -5.47 27.65
C ALA A 73 4.92 -6.23 27.26
N PRO A 74 5.50 -7.04 28.14
CA PRO A 74 6.69 -7.85 27.87
C PRO A 74 6.30 -9.06 26.98
N LEU A 75 6.17 -8.82 25.67
CA LEU A 75 5.85 -9.86 24.69
C LEU A 75 7.13 -10.57 24.26
N VAL A 76 7.06 -11.89 24.11
CA VAL A 76 8.15 -12.68 23.52
C VAL A 76 8.12 -12.49 22.02
N PRO A 77 9.22 -12.00 21.38
CA PRO A 77 9.24 -11.78 19.94
C PRO A 77 9.29 -13.12 19.19
N ASN A 78 8.55 -13.21 18.09
CA ASN A 78 8.69 -14.31 17.14
C ASN A 78 9.95 -14.12 16.27
N GLN A 79 10.50 -15.22 15.80
CA GLN A 79 11.55 -15.17 14.78
C GLN A 79 10.97 -14.65 13.46
N MET A 80 11.78 -13.93 12.69
CA MET A 80 11.42 -13.56 11.32
C MET A 80 11.21 -14.83 10.47
N TYR A 81 10.39 -14.70 9.45
CA TYR A 81 10.07 -15.82 8.55
C TYR A 81 11.32 -16.41 7.90
N GLN A 82 11.48 -17.74 8.06
CA GLN A 82 12.62 -18.51 7.55
C GLN A 82 12.20 -19.56 6.49
N GLY A 83 10.94 -19.56 6.08
CA GLY A 83 10.43 -20.51 5.11
C GLY A 83 10.87 -20.22 3.66
N SER A 84 10.31 -20.98 2.73
CA SER A 84 10.58 -20.81 1.30
C SER A 84 10.19 -19.42 0.78
N ALA A 85 10.82 -18.98 -0.33
CA ALA A 85 10.50 -17.71 -0.96
C ALA A 85 9.02 -17.63 -1.38
N LEU A 86 8.29 -16.68 -0.79
CA LEU A 86 6.87 -16.47 -1.05
C LEU A 86 6.64 -15.72 -2.35
N CYS A 87 7.57 -14.87 -2.77
CA CYS A 87 7.53 -14.18 -4.04
C CYS A 87 8.46 -14.85 -5.05
N GLN A 88 7.90 -15.24 -6.18
CA GLN A 88 8.64 -15.86 -7.28
C GLN A 88 8.39 -15.07 -8.59
N PRO A 89 9.05 -13.89 -8.76
CA PRO A 89 8.76 -12.96 -9.85
C PRO A 89 8.95 -13.59 -11.24
N GLU A 90 9.94 -14.44 -11.41
CA GLU A 90 10.20 -15.13 -12.69
C GLU A 90 9.07 -16.08 -13.05
N ARG A 91 8.54 -16.81 -12.07
CA ARG A 91 7.43 -17.72 -12.28
C ARG A 91 6.14 -17.01 -12.65
N CYS A 92 5.82 -15.91 -11.99
CA CYS A 92 4.62 -15.10 -12.29
C CYS A 92 4.87 -14.02 -13.36
N LYS A 93 6.09 -13.97 -13.95
CA LYS A 93 6.47 -12.99 -14.98
C LYS A 93 6.21 -11.53 -14.56
N HIS A 94 6.52 -11.20 -13.32
CA HIS A 94 6.35 -9.83 -12.75
C HIS A 94 4.93 -9.30 -12.87
N PHE A 95 3.93 -10.14 -12.70
CA PHE A 95 2.55 -9.83 -13.03
C PHE A 95 1.99 -8.62 -12.24
N CYS A 96 2.34 -8.48 -10.95
CA CYS A 96 1.92 -7.35 -10.12
C CYS A 96 2.35 -5.98 -10.68
N ILE A 97 3.52 -5.91 -11.31
CA ILE A 97 4.02 -4.69 -11.97
C ILE A 97 3.27 -4.45 -13.27
N LYS A 98 3.15 -5.48 -14.11
CA LYS A 98 2.53 -5.39 -15.44
C LYS A 98 1.04 -5.05 -15.39
N ILE A 99 0.32 -5.56 -14.39
CA ILE A 99 -1.14 -5.36 -14.26
C ILE A 99 -1.50 -3.96 -13.73
N CYS A 100 -0.52 -3.18 -13.23
CA CYS A 100 -0.78 -1.88 -12.63
C CYS A 100 -1.28 -0.88 -13.69
N PRO A 101 -2.56 -0.45 -13.66
CA PRO A 101 -3.12 0.45 -14.67
C PRO A 101 -2.49 1.84 -14.61
N ALA A 102 -2.05 2.26 -13.43
CA ALA A 102 -1.39 3.55 -13.20
C ALA A 102 0.14 3.50 -13.42
N LYS A 103 0.70 2.32 -13.74
CA LYS A 103 2.16 2.12 -13.89
C LYS A 103 2.95 2.70 -12.71
N ALA A 104 2.48 2.44 -11.50
CA ALA A 104 3.03 2.99 -10.26
C ALA A 104 4.33 2.30 -9.81
N PHE A 105 4.71 1.17 -10.39
CA PHE A 105 5.95 0.47 -10.07
C PHE A 105 7.00 0.72 -11.14
N SER A 106 8.23 1.03 -10.71
CA SER A 106 9.38 1.05 -11.62
C SER A 106 9.69 -0.37 -12.11
N SER A 107 10.01 -0.49 -13.40
CA SER A 107 10.50 -1.74 -13.98
C SER A 107 12.02 -1.92 -13.83
N THR A 108 12.75 -0.85 -13.49
CA THR A 108 14.21 -0.81 -13.39
C THR A 108 14.72 -0.56 -11.99
N ASP A 109 14.06 0.34 -11.25
CA ASP A 109 14.51 0.78 -9.95
C ASP A 109 13.90 -0.06 -8.83
N SER A 110 14.70 -0.29 -7.82
CA SER A 110 14.28 -1.04 -6.63
C SER A 110 14.67 -0.33 -5.34
N VAL A 111 13.98 -0.66 -4.29
CA VAL A 111 14.27 -0.22 -2.92
C VAL A 111 14.77 -1.44 -2.14
N GLU A 112 15.87 -1.27 -1.43
CA GLU A 112 16.37 -2.26 -0.49
C GLU A 112 15.99 -1.86 0.94
N VAL A 113 15.47 -2.82 1.69
CA VAL A 113 15.09 -2.65 3.10
C VAL A 113 15.75 -3.74 3.92
N LYS A 114 16.36 -3.34 5.03
CA LYS A 114 16.98 -4.26 6.00
C LYS A 114 16.17 -4.27 7.29
N ILE A 115 15.73 -5.45 7.71
CA ILE A 115 14.96 -5.66 8.93
C ILE A 115 15.55 -6.88 9.65
N GLY A 116 15.92 -6.74 10.92
CA GLY A 116 16.41 -7.85 11.73
C GLY A 116 17.60 -8.61 11.10
N GLY A 117 18.47 -7.91 10.38
CA GLY A 117 19.60 -8.51 9.66
C GLY A 117 19.26 -9.14 8.30
N GLN A 118 17.99 -9.22 7.93
CA GLN A 118 17.56 -9.71 6.61
C GLN A 118 17.38 -8.55 5.63
N SER A 119 17.94 -8.70 4.42
CA SER A 119 17.71 -7.76 3.31
C SER A 119 16.55 -8.23 2.44
N SER A 120 15.70 -7.29 2.08
CA SER A 120 14.63 -7.50 1.10
C SER A 120 14.69 -6.42 0.02
N ARG A 121 14.38 -6.79 -1.22
CA ARG A 121 14.36 -5.85 -2.35
C ARG A 121 13.02 -5.92 -3.06
N TYR A 122 12.44 -4.76 -3.37
CA TYR A 122 11.20 -4.67 -4.13
C TYR A 122 11.22 -3.47 -5.08
N ALA A 123 10.33 -3.45 -6.08
CA ALA A 123 10.26 -2.40 -7.08
C ALA A 123 10.00 -1.03 -6.42
N LYS A 124 10.70 0.00 -6.87
CA LYS A 124 10.43 1.38 -6.46
C LYS A 124 8.98 1.72 -6.82
N PHE A 125 8.28 2.33 -5.89
CA PHE A 125 6.85 2.58 -5.96
C PHE A 125 6.55 4.07 -5.93
N ASP A 126 5.75 4.52 -6.89
CA ASP A 126 5.23 5.87 -6.97
C ASP A 126 3.83 5.93 -6.38
N MET A 127 3.74 6.53 -5.20
CA MET A 127 2.50 6.64 -4.44
C MET A 127 1.46 7.50 -5.16
N ILE A 128 1.88 8.61 -5.77
CA ILE A 128 0.96 9.53 -6.45
C ILE A 128 0.35 8.85 -7.68
N ARG A 129 1.15 8.15 -8.47
CA ARG A 129 0.62 7.34 -9.57
C ARG A 129 -0.37 6.29 -9.08
N CYS A 130 -0.07 5.62 -7.97
CA CYS A 130 -1.00 4.65 -7.39
C CYS A 130 -2.33 5.26 -6.96
N MET A 131 -2.33 6.52 -6.50
CA MET A 131 -3.56 7.23 -6.13
C MET A 131 -4.54 7.33 -7.29
N TYR A 132 -4.07 7.58 -8.52
CA TYR A 132 -4.96 7.54 -9.71
C TYR A 132 -5.66 6.18 -9.84
N GLY A 133 -4.95 5.10 -9.55
CA GLY A 133 -5.55 3.77 -9.55
C GLY A 133 -6.51 3.55 -8.39
N ILE A 134 -6.13 3.93 -7.16
CA ILE A 134 -6.94 3.76 -5.95
C ILE A 134 -8.29 4.46 -6.09
N TYR A 135 -8.29 5.66 -6.65
CA TYR A 135 -9.51 6.46 -6.82
C TYR A 135 -10.19 6.24 -8.18
N ALA A 136 -9.89 5.14 -8.85
CA ALA A 136 -10.53 4.73 -10.10
C ALA A 136 -10.44 5.76 -11.25
N LEU A 137 -9.45 6.66 -11.22
CA LEU A 137 -9.31 7.74 -12.19
C LEU A 137 -8.82 7.26 -13.55
N VAL A 138 -8.06 6.15 -13.60
CA VAL A 138 -7.47 5.64 -14.83
C VAL A 138 -8.21 4.41 -15.35
N LYS A 139 -8.24 4.27 -16.68
CA LYS A 139 -8.84 3.10 -17.34
C LYS A 139 -8.24 1.80 -16.78
N GLY A 140 -9.11 0.90 -16.38
CA GLY A 140 -8.72 -0.41 -15.85
C GLY A 140 -8.44 -0.44 -14.35
N SER A 141 -8.60 0.67 -13.64
CA SER A 141 -8.50 0.70 -12.17
C SER A 141 -9.84 0.52 -11.46
N GLY A 142 -10.94 0.90 -12.10
CA GLY A 142 -12.31 0.81 -11.60
C GLY A 142 -13.32 1.23 -12.66
N SER A 143 -14.52 1.61 -12.22
CA SER A 143 -15.67 1.87 -13.11
C SER A 143 -15.59 3.22 -13.85
N PHE A 144 -14.82 4.18 -13.36
CA PHE A 144 -14.91 5.59 -13.77
C PHE A 144 -13.76 6.06 -14.67
N GLY A 145 -12.76 5.25 -14.89
CA GLY A 145 -11.48 5.60 -15.49
C GLY A 145 -11.54 6.30 -16.84
N GLY A 146 -10.76 7.35 -17.00
CA GLY A 146 -10.63 8.14 -18.23
C GLY A 146 -9.47 9.12 -18.18
N VAL A 147 -8.91 9.35 -17.00
CA VAL A 147 -7.79 10.27 -16.81
C VAL A 147 -6.50 9.68 -17.37
N GLU A 148 -5.80 10.46 -18.18
CA GLU A 148 -4.45 10.13 -18.64
C GLU A 148 -3.43 10.67 -17.64
N ILE A 149 -2.58 9.80 -17.13
CA ILE A 149 -1.50 10.21 -16.23
C ILE A 149 -0.35 10.74 -17.05
N PRO A 150 0.17 11.96 -16.77
CA PRO A 150 1.33 12.50 -17.44
C PRO A 150 2.54 11.54 -17.42
N SER A 151 3.40 11.65 -18.41
CA SER A 151 4.65 10.91 -18.45
C SER A 151 5.57 11.34 -17.31
N GLY A 152 6.33 10.39 -16.74
CA GLY A 152 7.25 10.68 -15.65
C GLY A 152 6.71 10.36 -14.25
N PRO A 153 7.33 10.94 -13.20
CA PRO A 153 6.87 10.78 -11.81
C PRO A 153 5.44 11.28 -11.62
N GLY A 154 4.76 10.76 -10.61
CA GLY A 154 3.42 11.20 -10.26
C GLY A 154 3.40 12.68 -9.86
N ASP A 155 2.48 13.43 -10.44
CA ASP A 155 2.26 14.85 -10.18
C ASP A 155 1.03 15.02 -9.29
N ILE A 156 1.23 15.55 -8.09
CA ILE A 156 0.16 15.76 -7.12
C ILE A 156 -0.82 16.87 -7.55
N GLY A 157 -0.34 17.92 -8.21
CA GLY A 157 -1.17 18.99 -8.74
C GLY A 157 -2.10 18.48 -9.83
N HIS A 158 -1.56 17.74 -10.80
CA HIS A 158 -2.36 17.09 -11.83
C HIS A 158 -3.35 16.09 -11.24
N TYR A 159 -2.97 15.33 -10.22
CA TYR A 159 -3.87 14.40 -9.56
C TYR A 159 -5.09 15.13 -8.95
N TRP A 160 -4.88 16.23 -8.22
CA TRP A 160 -5.97 16.99 -7.62
C TRP A 160 -6.86 17.62 -8.69
N HIS A 161 -6.27 18.21 -9.72
CA HIS A 161 -7.02 18.78 -10.84
C HIS A 161 -7.89 17.71 -11.55
N ALA A 162 -7.30 16.54 -11.84
CA ALA A 162 -8.04 15.44 -12.44
C ALA A 162 -9.19 14.94 -11.54
N ARG A 163 -9.00 14.96 -10.24
CA ARG A 163 -10.02 14.58 -9.27
C ARG A 163 -11.18 15.59 -9.20
N GLU A 164 -10.87 16.88 -9.30
CA GLU A 164 -11.86 17.94 -9.28
C GLU A 164 -12.71 17.99 -10.55
N GLN A 165 -12.16 17.55 -11.68
CA GLN A 165 -12.87 17.51 -12.96
C GLN A 165 -13.82 16.32 -13.13
N GLN A 166 -13.85 15.41 -12.20
CA GLN A 166 -14.81 14.31 -12.27
C GLN A 166 -16.25 14.80 -12.12
N ASP A 167 -17.13 14.18 -12.89
CA ASP A 167 -18.55 14.53 -12.92
C ASP A 167 -19.19 14.37 -11.52
N GLY A 168 -20.32 15.03 -11.29
CA GLY A 168 -20.92 15.18 -9.95
C GLY A 168 -21.25 13.86 -9.23
N ARG A 169 -21.48 12.74 -9.95
CA ARG A 169 -21.68 11.43 -9.33
C ARG A 169 -20.39 10.88 -8.77
N ASP A 170 -19.30 11.04 -9.50
CA ASP A 170 -18.00 10.57 -9.12
C ASP A 170 -17.47 11.40 -7.95
N LYS A 171 -17.72 12.70 -7.98
CA LYS A 171 -17.40 13.60 -6.88
C LYS A 171 -18.17 13.23 -5.61
N MET A 172 -19.46 12.97 -5.71
CA MET A 172 -20.30 12.57 -4.58
C MET A 172 -19.86 11.20 -4.02
N MET A 173 -19.51 10.23 -4.87
CA MET A 173 -18.97 8.96 -4.43
C MET A 173 -17.60 9.10 -3.78
N LEU A 174 -16.73 9.94 -4.32
CA LEU A 174 -15.40 10.20 -3.76
C LEU A 174 -15.46 10.98 -2.43
N GLU A 175 -16.36 11.93 -2.31
CA GLU A 175 -16.56 12.72 -1.09
C GLU A 175 -17.26 11.93 0.03
N ASN A 176 -18.22 11.09 -0.31
CA ASN A 176 -18.95 10.27 0.66
C ASN A 176 -18.27 8.92 0.96
N CYS A 177 -17.41 8.46 0.08
CA CYS A 177 -16.62 7.28 0.29
C CYS A 177 -15.28 7.63 0.94
N PHE A 178 -15.27 8.14 2.14
CA PHE A 178 -14.04 8.32 2.93
C PHE A 178 -13.24 7.00 3.02
N GLY A 179 -12.69 6.58 1.89
CA GLY A 179 -11.75 5.50 1.78
C GLY A 179 -12.20 4.12 2.22
N ILE A 180 -13.43 3.92 2.68
CA ILE A 180 -13.84 2.69 3.35
C ILE A 180 -14.88 1.88 2.56
N ILE A 181 -15.65 2.51 1.69
CA ILE A 181 -16.86 1.88 1.13
C ILE A 181 -16.83 1.74 -0.40
N CYS A 182 -15.88 2.38 -1.07
CA CYS A 182 -15.77 2.24 -2.52
C CYS A 182 -15.23 0.86 -2.88
N GLY A 183 -16.04 0.03 -3.46
CA GLY A 183 -15.62 -1.21 -4.09
C GLY A 183 -14.63 -1.03 -5.26
N ASP A 184 -14.25 0.21 -5.52
CA ASP A 184 -13.39 0.62 -6.63
C ASP A 184 -11.91 0.79 -6.26
N TYR A 185 -11.51 0.42 -5.06
CA TYR A 185 -10.09 0.35 -4.70
C TYR A 185 -9.35 -0.55 -5.69
N CYS A 186 -8.40 0.03 -6.42
CA CYS A 186 -7.54 -0.73 -7.30
C CYS A 186 -6.68 -1.72 -6.49
N GLY A 187 -7.14 -2.91 -6.31
CA GLY A 187 -6.38 -4.01 -5.67
C GLY A 187 -5.66 -4.91 -6.66
N ARG A 188 -5.42 -4.49 -7.91
CA ARG A 188 -4.97 -5.40 -8.98
C ARG A 188 -3.65 -6.10 -8.68
N CYS A 189 -2.66 -5.39 -8.15
CA CYS A 189 -1.38 -5.98 -7.75
C CYS A 189 -1.52 -6.99 -6.59
N LEU A 190 -2.53 -6.79 -5.73
CA LEU A 190 -2.84 -7.64 -4.59
C LEU A 190 -3.67 -8.86 -5.02
N HIS A 191 -4.77 -8.63 -5.79
CA HIS A 191 -5.69 -9.70 -6.20
C HIS A 191 -5.08 -10.68 -7.18
N LYS A 192 -4.17 -10.22 -8.01
CA LYS A 192 -3.56 -11.01 -9.09
C LYS A 192 -2.21 -11.60 -8.72
N CYS A 193 -1.74 -11.38 -7.49
CA CYS A 193 -0.61 -12.12 -6.95
C CYS A 193 -1.02 -13.61 -6.82
N PRO A 194 -0.26 -14.55 -7.40
CA PRO A 194 -0.58 -15.98 -7.39
C PRO A 194 -0.69 -16.54 -5.98
#